data_59b298747962eed8c0258cd9df99f47c
#
_entry.id   59b298747962eed8c0258cd9df99f47c
#
_cell.length_a   1.000
_cell.length_b   1.000
_cell.length_c   1.000
_cell.angle_alpha   90.00
_cell.angle_beta   90.00
_cell.angle_gamma   90.00
#
_symmetry.space_group_name_H-M   'P 1'
#
loop_
_entity.id
_entity.type
_entity.pdbx_description
1 polymer ?
#
loop_
_entity_poly.entity_id
_entity_poly.type
_entity_poly.pdbx_seq_one_letter_code
_entity_poly.pdbx_strand_id
1 'polypeptide(L)'
;MEKKQLQKNLGAAAALSTVVGMVIGGGVFFKPQAVYEITGGGPGLGMIAWVLAGIMTITAGLTAAEVSAAITKTGGMMVYIEEIYGKKLGFLTGWMQSVLFFPATIAAISVMFGQQAAILLGNESLVIPMTVGVILLIGVLNTFGSKTSGAIQTVSTVCKLIPLVLIIVFGFIKGGGNNPIVQPLVAEGISPTGVIGQLLVAILFAYDGWINVGAIAGEMKNPGKDLPKAIVGGLSLVMGVYVVINLAYLWVLPASELAKYASPASAVAEVLFGSIGGKIINVGILVSVFGCINGYLLTGPRITYTLGKQKTIPVIFGKLNKNDVPANATLLMAVLSALYALSGQFNLLSDLAMFAVWSFYVLTFIGVMKLRKTHPNLNRPYKVPLYPIIPLIAIFSGLFVVLNQLLFAGAKSTMMSLGGVVITLIGLPVYSYMTKKYANTNNDIDTAA
;
A
#
# COMPACT_ATOMS: atom_id res chain seq x y z
N MET A 1 0.05 -34.69 15.97
CA MET A 1 -0.61 -33.75 15.06
C MET A 1 0.47 -32.98 14.33
N GLU A 2 0.60 -33.14 13.00
CA GLU A 2 1.53 -32.32 12.21
C GLU A 2 1.21 -30.85 12.40
N LYS A 3 2.22 -30.04 12.71
CA LYS A 3 2.05 -28.58 12.81
C LYS A 3 1.74 -28.05 11.41
N LYS A 4 0.49 -27.70 11.14
CA LYS A 4 0.10 -27.02 9.90
C LYS A 4 1.00 -25.81 9.63
N GLN A 5 1.63 -25.76 8.48
CA GLN A 5 2.50 -24.67 8.04
C GLN A 5 1.94 -24.06 6.75
N LEU A 6 2.27 -22.79 6.50
CA LEU A 6 1.96 -22.14 5.24
C LEU A 6 2.65 -22.88 4.09
N GLN A 7 1.90 -23.17 3.01
CA GLN A 7 2.42 -23.94 1.88
C GLN A 7 3.21 -23.04 0.92
N LYS A 8 4.38 -23.51 0.45
CA LYS A 8 5.24 -22.78 -0.51
C LYS A 8 4.73 -22.93 -1.95
N ASN A 9 3.64 -22.25 -2.27
CA ASN A 9 2.94 -22.34 -3.55
C ASN A 9 3.16 -21.14 -4.48
N LEU A 10 3.71 -20.02 -3.98
CA LEU A 10 3.84 -18.77 -4.73
C LEU A 10 5.18 -18.68 -5.44
N GLY A 11 5.16 -18.41 -6.75
CA GLY A 11 6.34 -18.18 -7.58
C GLY A 11 6.62 -16.69 -7.84
N ALA A 12 7.68 -16.41 -8.63
CA ALA A 12 8.11 -15.06 -8.99
C ALA A 12 7.01 -14.21 -9.65
N ALA A 13 6.19 -14.83 -10.53
CA ALA A 13 5.08 -14.14 -11.18
C ALA A 13 4.01 -13.67 -10.17
N ALA A 14 3.70 -14.50 -9.17
CA ALA A 14 2.76 -14.12 -8.11
C ALA A 14 3.31 -12.99 -7.24
N ALA A 15 4.62 -13.01 -6.94
CA ALA A 15 5.27 -11.93 -6.20
C ALA A 15 5.23 -10.61 -6.97
N LEU A 16 5.58 -10.62 -8.26
CA LEU A 16 5.52 -9.45 -9.14
C LEU A 16 4.08 -8.92 -9.25
N SER A 17 3.11 -9.81 -9.50
CA SER A 17 1.69 -9.46 -9.56
C SER A 17 1.19 -8.90 -8.23
N THR A 18 1.71 -9.35 -7.10
CA THR A 18 1.37 -8.80 -5.79
C THR A 18 1.90 -7.37 -5.66
N VAL A 19 3.16 -7.10 -5.99
CA VAL A 19 3.74 -5.74 -5.96
C VAL A 19 2.98 -4.82 -6.89
N VAL A 20 2.94 -5.15 -8.18
CA VAL A 20 2.27 -4.32 -9.21
C VAL A 20 0.78 -4.18 -8.91
N GLY A 21 0.15 -5.28 -8.47
CA GLY A 21 -1.27 -5.34 -8.16
C GLY A 21 -1.68 -4.56 -6.92
N MET A 22 -0.82 -4.42 -5.93
CA MET A 22 -1.08 -3.59 -4.75
C MET A 22 -0.79 -2.11 -5.03
N VAL A 23 0.28 -1.81 -5.75
CA VAL A 23 0.68 -0.43 -6.05
C VAL A 23 -0.24 0.17 -7.13
N ILE A 24 -0.45 -0.49 -8.28
CA ILE A 24 -1.43 -0.04 -9.27
C ILE A 24 -2.83 -0.37 -8.74
N GLY A 25 -3.36 0.52 -7.92
CA GLY A 25 -4.70 0.47 -7.35
C GLY A 25 -5.56 1.63 -7.83
N GLY A 26 -6.33 2.20 -6.91
CA GLY A 26 -7.11 3.41 -7.16
C GLY A 26 -6.26 4.67 -7.37
N GLY A 27 -5.05 4.70 -6.78
CA GLY A 27 -4.21 5.91 -6.76
C GLY A 27 -4.00 6.56 -8.12
N VAL A 28 -3.67 5.78 -9.15
CA VAL A 28 -3.43 6.30 -10.51
C VAL A 28 -4.67 6.89 -11.19
N PHE A 29 -5.86 6.44 -10.80
CA PHE A 29 -7.13 6.90 -11.37
C PHE A 29 -7.71 8.12 -10.65
N PHE A 30 -7.43 8.29 -9.36
CA PHE A 30 -8.05 9.29 -8.49
C PHE A 30 -7.09 10.39 -8.02
N LYS A 31 -5.82 10.06 -7.71
CA LYS A 31 -4.86 11.04 -7.18
C LYS A 31 -4.50 12.19 -8.13
N PRO A 32 -4.58 12.08 -9.47
CA PRO A 32 -4.37 13.23 -10.32
C PRO A 32 -5.31 14.42 -10.02
N GLN A 33 -6.55 14.18 -9.55
CA GLN A 33 -7.44 15.24 -9.09
C GLN A 33 -6.79 16.05 -7.94
N ALA A 34 -6.39 15.39 -6.86
CA ALA A 34 -5.78 16.07 -5.73
C ALA A 34 -4.46 16.76 -6.11
N VAL A 35 -3.66 16.16 -6.99
CA VAL A 35 -2.40 16.75 -7.49
C VAL A 35 -2.66 18.07 -8.20
N TYR A 36 -3.62 18.11 -9.13
CA TYR A 36 -3.91 19.32 -9.89
C TYR A 36 -4.74 20.33 -9.10
N GLU A 37 -5.50 19.91 -8.10
CA GLU A 37 -6.15 20.80 -7.14
C GLU A 37 -5.10 21.53 -6.29
N ILE A 38 -4.11 20.84 -5.75
CA ILE A 38 -3.01 21.42 -4.96
C ILE A 38 -2.18 22.40 -5.79
N THR A 39 -1.95 22.13 -7.08
CA THR A 39 -1.21 23.04 -7.98
C THR A 39 -2.07 24.16 -8.57
N GLY A 40 -3.39 24.20 -8.23
CA GLY A 40 -4.33 25.15 -8.81
C GLY A 40 -4.55 24.97 -10.32
N GLY A 41 -4.34 23.76 -10.85
CA GLY A 41 -4.43 23.47 -12.27
C GLY A 41 -3.11 23.66 -13.03
N GLY A 42 -1.99 23.92 -12.33
CA GLY A 42 -0.66 23.94 -12.96
C GLY A 42 -0.16 22.51 -13.20
N PRO A 43 0.14 22.11 -14.45
CA PRO A 43 0.54 20.73 -14.75
C PRO A 43 1.99 20.42 -14.37
N GLY A 44 2.91 21.38 -14.48
CA GLY A 44 4.35 21.13 -14.44
C GLY A 44 4.84 20.56 -13.12
N LEU A 45 4.47 21.18 -11.98
CA LEU A 45 4.89 20.68 -10.67
C LEU A 45 4.24 19.33 -10.34
N GLY A 46 3.00 19.11 -10.79
CA GLY A 46 2.33 17.81 -10.65
C GLY A 46 3.12 16.69 -11.37
N MET A 47 3.54 16.91 -12.60
CA MET A 47 4.36 15.93 -13.35
C MET A 47 5.72 15.68 -12.71
N ILE A 48 6.40 16.76 -12.28
CA ILE A 48 7.68 16.64 -11.53
C ILE A 48 7.47 15.82 -10.25
N ALA A 49 6.39 16.06 -9.51
CA ALA A 49 6.11 15.37 -8.28
C ALA A 49 5.84 13.85 -8.50
N TRP A 50 5.19 13.46 -9.61
CA TRP A 50 5.02 12.04 -9.98
C TRP A 50 6.37 11.34 -10.21
N VAL A 51 7.30 12.01 -10.90
CA VAL A 51 8.66 11.47 -11.13
C VAL A 51 9.45 11.42 -9.82
N LEU A 52 9.43 12.48 -9.03
CA LEU A 52 10.14 12.52 -7.75
C LEU A 52 9.63 11.45 -6.77
N ALA A 53 8.31 11.30 -6.61
CA ALA A 53 7.73 10.26 -5.77
C ALA A 53 8.10 8.85 -6.27
N GLY A 54 8.16 8.64 -7.58
CA GLY A 54 8.64 7.40 -8.18
C GLY A 54 10.10 7.11 -7.82
N ILE A 55 11.00 8.10 -7.94
CA ILE A 55 12.41 7.98 -7.55
C ILE A 55 12.54 7.69 -6.04
N MET A 56 11.80 8.42 -5.19
CA MET A 56 11.79 8.19 -3.75
C MET A 56 11.35 6.74 -3.43
N THR A 57 10.32 6.26 -4.08
CA THR A 57 9.80 4.90 -3.88
C THR A 57 10.76 3.83 -4.40
N ILE A 58 11.40 4.05 -5.57
CA ILE A 58 12.40 3.10 -6.09
C ILE A 58 13.62 3.04 -5.17
N THR A 59 14.12 4.16 -4.66
CA THR A 59 15.23 4.17 -3.71
C THR A 59 14.87 3.46 -2.39
N ALA A 60 13.64 3.65 -1.91
CA ALA A 60 13.09 2.92 -0.77
C ALA A 60 12.99 1.41 -1.06
N GLY A 61 12.49 1.04 -2.23
CA GLY A 61 12.37 -0.35 -2.69
C GLY A 61 13.72 -1.04 -2.84
N LEU A 62 14.71 -0.38 -3.47
CA LEU A 62 16.09 -0.87 -3.58
C LEU A 62 16.68 -1.12 -2.19
N THR A 63 16.45 -0.22 -1.24
CA THR A 63 16.96 -0.35 0.13
C THR A 63 16.31 -1.52 0.86
N ALA A 64 14.99 -1.60 0.87
CA ALA A 64 14.25 -2.65 1.55
C ALA A 64 14.43 -4.03 0.89
N ALA A 65 14.72 -4.09 -0.42
CA ALA A 65 14.99 -5.33 -1.14
C ALA A 65 16.19 -6.10 -0.54
N GLU A 66 17.19 -5.41 0.01
CA GLU A 66 18.33 -6.07 0.66
C GLU A 66 17.90 -6.82 1.92
N VAL A 67 17.13 -6.19 2.79
CA VAL A 67 16.66 -6.83 4.03
C VAL A 67 15.64 -7.93 3.73
N SER A 68 14.78 -7.73 2.73
CA SER A 68 13.79 -8.73 2.33
C SER A 68 14.42 -9.99 1.72
N ALA A 69 15.54 -9.84 1.02
CA ALA A 69 16.32 -10.97 0.50
C ALA A 69 17.08 -11.74 1.59
N ALA A 70 17.54 -11.02 2.61
CA ALA A 70 18.31 -11.61 3.72
C ALA A 70 17.40 -12.27 4.77
N ILE A 71 16.20 -11.72 5.01
CA ILE A 71 15.25 -12.18 6.02
C ILE A 71 13.97 -12.62 5.32
N THR A 72 13.87 -13.90 5.00
CA THR A 72 12.77 -14.48 4.18
C THR A 72 11.64 -15.14 5.00
N LYS A 73 11.49 -14.73 6.26
CA LYS A 73 10.43 -15.23 7.15
C LYS A 73 9.08 -14.53 6.85
N THR A 74 7.97 -15.23 7.05
CA THR A 74 6.62 -14.65 6.99
C THR A 74 6.45 -13.53 8.01
N GLY A 75 5.85 -12.41 7.61
CA GLY A 75 5.61 -11.25 8.47
C GLY A 75 6.21 -9.94 7.94
N GLY A 76 7.04 -10.02 6.89
CA GLY A 76 7.55 -8.84 6.17
C GLY A 76 8.25 -7.83 7.08
N MET A 77 7.91 -6.55 6.94
CA MET A 77 8.56 -5.44 7.65
C MET A 77 8.61 -5.63 9.18
N MET A 78 7.54 -6.18 9.78
CA MET A 78 7.52 -6.49 11.20
C MET A 78 8.71 -7.39 11.60
N VAL A 79 8.95 -8.44 10.83
CA VAL A 79 10.03 -9.40 11.11
C VAL A 79 11.40 -8.77 10.82
N TYR A 80 11.51 -7.92 9.80
CA TYR A 80 12.76 -7.19 9.55
C TYR A 80 13.16 -6.32 10.74
N ILE A 81 12.18 -5.55 11.28
CA ILE A 81 12.41 -4.69 12.43
C ILE A 81 12.68 -5.53 13.71
N GLU A 82 12.00 -6.67 13.87
CA GLU A 82 12.24 -7.58 14.99
C GLU A 82 13.67 -8.13 15.01
N GLU A 83 14.17 -8.61 13.88
CA GLU A 83 15.53 -9.14 13.75
C GLU A 83 16.62 -8.07 13.96
N ILE A 84 16.33 -6.82 13.60
CA ILE A 84 17.31 -5.72 13.66
C ILE A 84 17.29 -4.99 15.02
N TYR A 85 16.10 -4.79 15.59
CA TYR A 85 15.89 -3.93 16.76
C TYR A 85 15.30 -4.65 17.97
N GLY A 86 14.91 -5.91 17.81
CA GLY A 86 14.37 -6.74 18.85
C GLY A 86 12.84 -6.78 18.93
N LYS A 87 12.34 -7.71 19.75
CA LYS A 87 10.94 -8.13 19.80
C LYS A 87 9.94 -7.00 20.06
N LYS A 88 10.27 -6.01 20.89
CA LYS A 88 9.34 -4.92 21.23
C LYS A 88 9.03 -4.04 20.03
N LEU A 89 10.06 -3.61 19.27
CA LEU A 89 9.88 -2.79 18.07
C LEU A 89 9.26 -3.61 16.93
N GLY A 90 9.63 -4.87 16.78
CA GLY A 90 8.97 -5.80 15.85
C GLY A 90 7.48 -5.90 16.14
N PHE A 91 7.12 -6.12 17.42
CA PHE A 91 5.71 -6.15 17.83
C PHE A 91 4.99 -4.84 17.51
N LEU A 92 5.56 -3.67 17.86
CA LEU A 92 4.94 -2.36 17.57
C LEU A 92 4.72 -2.17 16.07
N THR A 93 5.67 -2.61 15.24
CA THR A 93 5.50 -2.59 13.78
C THR A 93 4.32 -3.44 13.34
N GLY A 94 4.24 -4.69 13.81
CA GLY A 94 3.15 -5.60 13.48
C GLY A 94 1.80 -5.13 14.02
N TRP A 95 1.79 -4.56 15.22
CA TRP A 95 0.61 -3.95 15.84
C TRP A 95 0.10 -2.78 15.00
N MET A 96 0.96 -1.79 14.70
CA MET A 96 0.62 -0.65 13.86
C MET A 96 0.09 -1.12 12.50
N GLN A 97 0.77 -2.07 11.86
CA GLN A 97 0.30 -2.62 10.59
C GLN A 97 -1.07 -3.28 10.71
N SER A 98 -1.32 -4.08 11.76
CA SER A 98 -2.55 -4.85 11.92
C SER A 98 -3.76 -4.02 12.32
N VAL A 99 -3.58 -2.95 13.12
CA VAL A 99 -4.72 -2.18 13.67
C VAL A 99 -4.88 -0.81 12.99
N LEU A 100 -3.86 -0.30 12.31
CA LEU A 100 -3.89 1.05 11.74
C LEU A 100 -3.65 1.02 10.22
N PHE A 101 -2.44 0.66 9.77
CA PHE A 101 -2.04 0.79 8.37
C PHE A 101 -2.92 -0.03 7.41
N PHE A 102 -3.01 -1.35 7.60
CA PHE A 102 -3.80 -2.19 6.69
C PHE A 102 -5.29 -1.85 6.74
N PRO A 103 -5.93 -1.73 7.92
CA PRO A 103 -7.34 -1.36 7.98
C PRO A 103 -7.64 -0.01 7.34
N ALA A 104 -6.81 1.02 7.59
CA ALA A 104 -7.01 2.36 7.01
C ALA A 104 -6.80 2.35 5.48
N THR A 105 -5.78 1.63 4.99
CA THR A 105 -5.51 1.51 3.55
C THR A 105 -6.62 0.76 2.83
N ILE A 106 -7.06 -0.39 3.37
CA ILE A 106 -8.15 -1.18 2.80
C ILE A 106 -9.43 -0.34 2.78
N ALA A 107 -9.75 0.37 3.87
CA ALA A 107 -10.91 1.24 3.95
C ALA A 107 -10.83 2.37 2.91
N ALA A 108 -9.69 3.07 2.81
CA ALA A 108 -9.49 4.14 1.84
C ALA A 108 -9.74 3.66 0.40
N ILE A 109 -9.08 2.55 0.02
CA ILE A 109 -9.23 1.99 -1.33
C ILE A 109 -10.66 1.50 -1.58
N SER A 110 -11.32 0.96 -0.55
CA SER A 110 -12.71 0.49 -0.68
C SER A 110 -13.72 1.63 -0.78
N VAL A 111 -13.44 2.80 -0.18
CA VAL A 111 -14.25 4.02 -0.39
C VAL A 111 -14.21 4.43 -1.86
N MET A 112 -13.05 4.37 -2.51
CA MET A 112 -12.96 4.60 -3.97
C MET A 112 -13.81 3.60 -4.76
N PHE A 113 -13.79 2.32 -4.37
CA PHE A 113 -14.65 1.30 -4.99
C PHE A 113 -16.13 1.67 -4.84
N GLY A 114 -16.56 2.04 -3.63
CA GLY A 114 -17.93 2.44 -3.35
C GLY A 114 -18.36 3.66 -4.16
N GLN A 115 -17.52 4.69 -4.22
CA GLN A 115 -17.77 5.90 -5.02
C GLN A 115 -17.91 5.56 -6.51
N GLN A 116 -17.01 4.77 -7.05
CA GLN A 116 -17.05 4.38 -8.46
C GLN A 116 -18.26 3.50 -8.80
N ALA A 117 -18.63 2.57 -7.91
CA ALA A 117 -19.83 1.75 -8.06
C ALA A 117 -21.10 2.60 -7.99
N ALA A 118 -21.18 3.57 -7.05
CA ALA A 118 -22.30 4.50 -6.93
C ALA A 118 -22.49 5.36 -8.17
N ILE A 119 -21.40 5.85 -8.79
CA ILE A 119 -21.44 6.59 -10.06
C ILE A 119 -22.03 5.72 -11.17
N LEU A 120 -21.55 4.47 -11.32
CA LEU A 120 -22.05 3.54 -12.34
C LEU A 120 -23.54 3.18 -12.18
N LEU A 121 -23.99 3.08 -10.93
CA LEU A 121 -25.37 2.74 -10.59
C LEU A 121 -26.29 3.97 -10.52
N GLY A 122 -25.74 5.20 -10.61
CA GLY A 122 -26.49 6.45 -10.55
C GLY A 122 -27.12 6.72 -9.18
N ASN A 123 -26.52 6.19 -8.09
CA ASN A 123 -27.09 6.33 -6.73
C ASN A 123 -26.00 6.49 -5.67
N GLU A 124 -25.81 7.71 -5.17
CA GLU A 124 -24.80 8.06 -4.17
C GLU A 124 -25.01 7.39 -2.80
N SER A 125 -26.25 7.01 -2.45
CA SER A 125 -26.53 6.32 -1.18
C SER A 125 -25.87 4.94 -1.10
N LEU A 126 -25.44 4.39 -2.23
CA LEU A 126 -24.76 3.08 -2.32
C LEU A 126 -23.27 3.14 -1.98
N VAL A 127 -22.67 4.33 -1.80
CA VAL A 127 -21.21 4.44 -1.52
C VAL A 127 -20.81 3.59 -0.32
N ILE A 128 -21.40 3.80 0.86
CA ILE A 128 -21.03 3.05 2.07
C ILE A 128 -21.41 1.57 1.98
N PRO A 129 -22.64 1.18 1.55
CA PRO A 129 -22.98 -0.23 1.37
C PRO A 129 -22.03 -0.98 0.43
N MET A 130 -21.66 -0.39 -0.72
CA MET A 130 -20.73 -1.00 -1.67
C MET A 130 -19.29 -1.09 -1.10
N THR A 131 -18.87 -0.06 -0.37
CA THR A 131 -17.57 -0.04 0.32
C THR A 131 -17.46 -1.17 1.34
N VAL A 132 -18.43 -1.29 2.24
CA VAL A 132 -18.44 -2.34 3.27
C VAL A 132 -18.64 -3.72 2.63
N GLY A 133 -19.53 -3.82 1.65
CA GLY A 133 -19.82 -5.05 0.94
C GLY A 133 -18.59 -5.65 0.26
N VAL A 134 -17.78 -4.84 -0.45
CA VAL A 134 -16.57 -5.32 -1.12
C VAL A 134 -15.49 -5.76 -0.12
N ILE A 135 -15.34 -5.07 1.01
CA ILE A 135 -14.38 -5.46 2.07
C ILE A 135 -14.75 -6.85 2.61
N LEU A 136 -16.01 -7.04 2.99
CA LEU A 136 -16.48 -8.30 3.57
C LEU A 136 -16.43 -9.44 2.54
N LEU A 137 -16.85 -9.19 1.30
CA LEU A 137 -16.78 -10.17 0.21
C LEU A 137 -15.35 -10.67 0.00
N ILE A 138 -14.39 -9.75 -0.17
CA ILE A 138 -12.99 -10.14 -0.39
C ILE A 138 -12.39 -10.77 0.87
N GLY A 139 -12.77 -10.29 2.06
CA GLY A 139 -12.40 -10.91 3.33
C GLY A 139 -12.80 -12.37 3.38
N VAL A 140 -14.04 -12.70 3.03
CA VAL A 140 -14.54 -14.08 2.96
C VAL A 140 -13.81 -14.88 1.87
N LEU A 141 -13.64 -14.33 0.66
CA LEU A 141 -12.93 -15.00 -0.44
C LEU A 141 -11.50 -15.40 -0.05
N ASN A 142 -10.81 -14.57 0.73
CA ASN A 142 -9.46 -14.87 1.21
C ASN A 142 -9.41 -15.98 2.26
N THR A 143 -10.54 -16.44 2.81
CA THR A 143 -10.58 -17.61 3.71
C THR A 143 -10.58 -18.96 2.97
N PHE A 144 -10.81 -18.97 1.65
CA PHE A 144 -10.85 -20.20 0.85
C PHE A 144 -9.48 -20.74 0.42
N GLY A 145 -8.40 -20.01 0.66
CA GLY A 145 -7.03 -20.49 0.44
C GLY A 145 -6.12 -19.48 -0.27
N SER A 146 -4.82 -19.55 0.01
CA SER A 146 -3.81 -18.68 -0.61
C SER A 146 -3.75 -18.83 -2.13
N LYS A 147 -3.98 -20.04 -2.64
CA LYS A 147 -3.99 -20.33 -4.10
C LYS A 147 -5.12 -19.58 -4.79
N THR A 148 -6.31 -19.59 -4.20
CA THR A 148 -7.50 -18.86 -4.73
C THR A 148 -7.24 -17.36 -4.70
N SER A 149 -6.79 -16.83 -3.57
CA SER A 149 -6.50 -15.39 -3.40
C SER A 149 -5.38 -14.93 -4.34
N GLY A 150 -4.34 -15.76 -4.53
CA GLY A 150 -3.25 -15.49 -5.48
C GLY A 150 -3.70 -15.51 -6.94
N ALA A 151 -4.62 -16.41 -7.31
CA ALA A 151 -5.22 -16.44 -8.65
C ALA A 151 -6.07 -15.18 -8.91
N ILE A 152 -6.92 -14.78 -7.95
CA ILE A 152 -7.69 -13.53 -8.00
C ILE A 152 -6.74 -12.34 -8.18
N GLN A 153 -5.64 -12.30 -7.42
CA GLN A 153 -4.64 -11.25 -7.51
C GLN A 153 -4.01 -11.16 -8.90
N THR A 154 -3.60 -12.30 -9.46
CA THR A 154 -2.96 -12.34 -10.79
C THR A 154 -3.93 -11.92 -11.89
N VAL A 155 -5.15 -12.46 -11.89
CA VAL A 155 -6.19 -12.11 -12.87
C VAL A 155 -6.55 -10.62 -12.77
N SER A 156 -6.81 -10.11 -11.57
CA SER A 156 -7.12 -8.68 -11.35
C SER A 156 -5.97 -7.79 -11.79
N THR A 157 -4.70 -8.22 -11.59
CA THR A 157 -3.53 -7.45 -12.02
C THR A 157 -3.42 -7.37 -13.54
N VAL A 158 -3.74 -8.43 -14.25
CA VAL A 158 -3.79 -8.39 -15.72
C VAL A 158 -4.95 -7.51 -16.21
N CYS A 159 -6.15 -7.72 -15.65
CA CYS A 159 -7.35 -6.96 -16.05
C CYS A 159 -7.20 -5.46 -15.80
N LYS A 160 -6.55 -5.03 -14.72
CA LYS A 160 -6.37 -3.60 -14.41
C LYS A 160 -5.44 -2.86 -15.38
N LEU A 161 -4.55 -3.56 -16.08
CA LEU A 161 -3.69 -2.95 -17.08
C LEU A 161 -4.47 -2.58 -18.34
N ILE A 162 -5.59 -3.23 -18.63
CA ILE A 162 -6.40 -2.98 -19.82
C ILE A 162 -6.88 -1.52 -19.89
N PRO A 163 -7.61 -0.97 -18.88
CA PRO A 163 -8.05 0.42 -18.94
C PRO A 163 -6.88 1.40 -19.00
N LEU A 164 -5.75 1.11 -18.32
CA LEU A 164 -4.57 1.96 -18.39
C LEU A 164 -3.98 2.01 -19.80
N VAL A 165 -3.79 0.84 -20.42
CA VAL A 165 -3.26 0.75 -21.80
C VAL A 165 -4.21 1.43 -22.79
N LEU A 166 -5.52 1.23 -22.65
CA LEU A 166 -6.51 1.88 -23.53
C LEU A 166 -6.45 3.41 -23.40
N ILE A 167 -6.42 3.94 -22.18
CA ILE A 167 -6.32 5.39 -21.97
C ILE A 167 -4.99 5.93 -22.50
N ILE A 168 -3.87 5.25 -22.29
CA ILE A 168 -2.56 5.67 -22.80
C ILE A 168 -2.57 5.71 -24.33
N VAL A 169 -2.90 4.60 -24.97
CA VAL A 169 -2.85 4.47 -26.43
C VAL A 169 -3.82 5.45 -27.09
N PHE A 170 -5.08 5.43 -26.72
CA PHE A 170 -6.09 6.29 -27.34
C PHE A 170 -5.96 7.74 -26.88
N GLY A 171 -5.43 8.02 -25.69
CA GLY A 171 -5.13 9.35 -25.22
C GLY A 171 -4.15 10.06 -26.12
N PHE A 172 -3.06 9.40 -26.53
CA PHE A 172 -2.10 9.98 -27.47
C PHE A 172 -2.60 9.99 -28.92
N ILE A 173 -3.44 9.05 -29.34
CA ILE A 173 -3.96 8.98 -30.72
C ILE A 173 -5.08 10.00 -30.96
N LYS A 174 -6.04 10.11 -30.02
CA LYS A 174 -7.26 10.92 -30.17
C LYS A 174 -7.26 12.20 -29.34
N GLY A 175 -6.36 12.34 -28.36
CA GLY A 175 -6.22 13.55 -27.58
C GLY A 175 -5.71 14.70 -28.42
N GLY A 176 -6.14 15.92 -28.08
CA GLY A 176 -5.82 17.11 -28.88
C GLY A 176 -4.35 17.53 -28.82
N GLY A 177 -3.60 17.12 -27.78
CA GLY A 177 -2.18 17.45 -27.61
C GLY A 177 -1.87 18.93 -27.39
N ASN A 178 -2.89 19.76 -27.25
CA ASN A 178 -2.75 21.23 -27.18
C ASN A 178 -2.63 21.75 -25.74
N ASN A 179 -2.81 20.89 -24.76
CA ASN A 179 -2.75 21.28 -23.34
C ASN A 179 -1.29 21.44 -22.90
N PRO A 180 -0.99 22.44 -22.06
CA PRO A 180 0.34 22.58 -21.49
C PRO A 180 0.63 21.42 -20.52
N ILE A 181 1.86 20.87 -20.56
CA ILE A 181 2.30 19.74 -19.74
C ILE A 181 3.35 20.17 -18.70
N VAL A 182 4.21 21.11 -19.04
CA VAL A 182 5.36 21.51 -18.22
C VAL A 182 5.17 22.89 -17.59
N GLN A 183 4.40 23.77 -18.22
CA GLN A 183 4.15 25.13 -17.75
C GLN A 183 2.65 25.42 -17.77
N PRO A 184 2.12 26.23 -16.82
CA PRO A 184 2.85 26.74 -15.65
C PRO A 184 3.14 25.63 -14.64
N LEU A 185 4.16 25.83 -13.78
CA LEU A 185 4.48 24.87 -12.71
C LEU A 185 3.30 24.72 -11.73
N VAL A 186 2.76 25.87 -11.30
CA VAL A 186 1.58 26.00 -10.45
C VAL A 186 0.77 27.19 -10.95
N ALA A 187 -0.48 27.33 -10.49
CA ALA A 187 -1.28 28.52 -10.76
C ALA A 187 -0.67 29.77 -10.11
N GLU A 188 -1.06 30.93 -10.63
CA GLU A 188 -0.65 32.23 -10.12
C GLU A 188 -1.05 32.37 -8.64
N GLY A 189 -0.12 32.88 -7.80
CA GLY A 189 -0.32 33.01 -6.35
C GLY A 189 0.01 31.77 -5.51
N ILE A 190 0.30 30.62 -6.12
CA ILE A 190 0.72 29.42 -5.40
C ILE A 190 2.24 29.30 -5.39
N SER A 191 2.85 29.05 -4.22
CA SER A 191 4.29 28.80 -4.11
C SER A 191 4.62 27.33 -4.39
N PRO A 192 5.46 27.01 -5.40
CA PRO A 192 5.89 25.65 -5.66
C PRO A 192 6.53 24.95 -4.46
N THR A 193 7.37 25.67 -3.69
CA THR A 193 8.02 25.12 -2.49
C THR A 193 7.06 24.92 -1.34
N GLY A 194 5.96 25.68 -1.27
CA GLY A 194 4.93 25.56 -0.24
C GLY A 194 4.04 24.33 -0.43
N VAL A 195 3.87 23.85 -1.68
CA VAL A 195 2.93 22.74 -1.98
C VAL A 195 3.61 21.41 -2.31
N ILE A 196 4.93 21.40 -2.60
CA ILE A 196 5.63 20.18 -3.03
C ILE A 196 5.51 19.04 -2.00
N GLY A 197 5.53 19.36 -0.70
CA GLY A 197 5.39 18.37 0.35
C GLY A 197 4.04 17.67 0.33
N GLN A 198 2.95 18.43 0.18
CA GLN A 198 1.59 17.89 0.08
C GLN A 198 1.42 17.05 -1.19
N LEU A 199 1.99 17.50 -2.31
CA LEU A 199 1.98 16.74 -3.57
C LEU A 199 2.67 15.37 -3.41
N LEU A 200 3.86 15.35 -2.81
CA LEU A 200 4.60 14.11 -2.61
C LEU A 200 3.86 13.14 -1.70
N VAL A 201 3.28 13.60 -0.59
CA VAL A 201 2.47 12.75 0.30
C VAL A 201 1.26 12.17 -0.44
N ALA A 202 0.53 13.01 -1.19
CA ALA A 202 -0.62 12.56 -1.97
C ALA A 202 -0.25 11.50 -3.02
N ILE A 203 0.86 11.68 -3.73
CA ILE A 203 1.33 10.77 -4.78
C ILE A 203 1.93 9.50 -4.19
N LEU A 204 2.65 9.58 -3.06
CA LEU A 204 3.27 8.42 -2.43
C LEU A 204 2.23 7.38 -1.97
N PHE A 205 1.00 7.77 -1.67
CA PHE A 205 -0.10 6.82 -1.49
C PHE A 205 -0.34 5.96 -2.74
N ALA A 206 -0.25 6.56 -3.94
CA ALA A 206 -0.41 5.81 -5.18
C ALA A 206 0.75 4.83 -5.44
N TYR A 207 1.93 5.11 -4.90
CA TYR A 207 3.11 4.25 -5.01
C TYR A 207 3.26 3.26 -3.85
N ASP A 208 2.39 3.27 -2.83
CA ASP A 208 2.53 2.41 -1.65
C ASP A 208 2.06 0.97 -1.91
N GLY A 209 2.41 0.06 -1.00
CA GLY A 209 2.01 -1.35 -1.01
C GLY A 209 3.13 -2.33 -1.37
N TRP A 210 4.20 -1.88 -1.99
CA TRP A 210 5.28 -2.71 -2.55
C TRP A 210 6.03 -3.57 -1.52
N ILE A 211 6.26 -3.10 -0.30
CA ILE A 211 6.99 -3.83 0.74
C ILE A 211 6.17 -4.99 1.31
N ASN A 212 4.85 -4.92 1.19
CA ASN A 212 3.93 -5.90 1.78
C ASN A 212 4.06 -7.29 1.16
N VAL A 213 4.64 -7.41 -0.05
CA VAL A 213 5.00 -8.71 -0.64
C VAL A 213 5.92 -9.53 0.28
N GLY A 214 6.72 -8.89 1.13
CA GLY A 214 7.53 -9.56 2.15
C GLY A 214 6.70 -10.35 3.18
N ALA A 215 5.44 -9.98 3.41
CA ALA A 215 4.57 -10.70 4.33
C ALA A 215 4.25 -12.13 3.88
N ILE A 216 4.27 -12.39 2.57
CA ILE A 216 4.03 -13.73 1.99
C ILE A 216 5.33 -14.49 1.67
N ALA A 217 6.49 -14.01 2.14
CA ALA A 217 7.80 -14.63 1.87
C ALA A 217 7.85 -16.11 2.23
N GLY A 218 7.23 -16.51 3.34
CA GLY A 218 7.15 -17.91 3.77
C GLY A 218 6.32 -18.82 2.86
N GLU A 219 5.48 -18.26 1.99
CA GLU A 219 4.67 -18.98 0.99
C GLU A 219 5.33 -19.00 -0.39
N MET A 220 6.50 -18.35 -0.56
CA MET A 220 7.25 -18.28 -1.82
C MET A 220 8.24 -19.42 -1.98
N LYS A 221 8.46 -19.85 -3.23
CA LYS A 221 9.41 -20.91 -3.57
C LYS A 221 10.88 -20.47 -3.40
N ASN A 222 11.22 -19.28 -3.88
CA ASN A 222 12.58 -18.72 -3.85
C ASN A 222 12.58 -17.25 -3.37
N PRO A 223 12.18 -16.96 -2.12
CA PRO A 223 11.95 -15.58 -1.67
C PRO A 223 13.19 -14.69 -1.74
N GLY A 224 14.36 -15.20 -1.43
CA GLY A 224 15.62 -14.42 -1.46
C GLY A 224 16.01 -13.86 -2.84
N LYS A 225 15.54 -14.49 -3.94
CA LYS A 225 15.76 -14.02 -5.31
C LYS A 225 14.54 -13.30 -5.89
N ASP A 226 13.36 -13.78 -5.56
CA ASP A 226 12.11 -13.34 -6.20
C ASP A 226 11.59 -12.03 -5.58
N LEU A 227 11.78 -11.81 -4.26
CA LEU A 227 11.38 -10.56 -3.60
C LEU A 227 12.09 -9.31 -4.16
N PRO A 228 13.45 -9.27 -4.25
CA PRO A 228 14.13 -8.13 -4.84
C PRO A 228 13.70 -7.84 -6.28
N LYS A 229 13.57 -8.88 -7.10
CA LYS A 229 13.13 -8.73 -8.49
C LYS A 229 11.71 -8.20 -8.59
N ALA A 230 10.80 -8.70 -7.74
CA ALA A 230 9.42 -8.25 -7.71
C ALA A 230 9.29 -6.80 -7.23
N ILE A 231 10.03 -6.42 -6.18
CA ILE A 231 10.00 -5.05 -5.63
C ILE A 231 10.59 -4.07 -6.65
N VAL A 232 11.85 -4.28 -7.07
CA VAL A 232 12.55 -3.32 -7.92
C VAL A 232 11.95 -3.27 -9.31
N GLY A 233 11.73 -4.43 -9.95
CA GLY A 233 11.12 -4.52 -11.27
C GLY A 233 9.68 -4.02 -11.28
N GLY A 234 8.90 -4.34 -10.25
CA GLY A 234 7.53 -3.88 -10.09
C GLY A 234 7.45 -2.35 -9.96
N LEU A 235 8.25 -1.75 -9.08
CA LEU A 235 8.27 -0.29 -8.89
C LEU A 235 8.75 0.47 -10.12
N SER A 236 9.76 -0.04 -10.83
CA SER A 236 10.23 0.57 -12.08
C SER A 236 9.15 0.56 -13.16
N LEU A 237 8.43 -0.56 -13.30
CA LEU A 237 7.29 -0.67 -14.21
C LEU A 237 6.17 0.31 -13.82
N VAL A 238 5.82 0.35 -12.54
CA VAL A 238 4.76 1.24 -12.01
C VAL A 238 5.10 2.70 -12.26
N MET A 239 6.33 3.13 -11.98
CA MET A 239 6.77 4.51 -12.25
C MET A 239 6.61 4.85 -13.73
N GLY A 240 7.06 3.98 -14.63
CA GLY A 240 6.89 4.19 -16.07
C GLY A 240 5.43 4.34 -16.47
N VAL A 241 4.57 3.44 -15.99
CA VAL A 241 3.11 3.50 -16.22
C VAL A 241 2.52 4.80 -15.69
N TYR A 242 2.87 5.22 -14.47
CA TYR A 242 2.30 6.41 -13.83
C TYR A 242 2.71 7.71 -14.55
N VAL A 243 3.95 7.81 -14.98
CA VAL A 243 4.40 8.98 -15.78
C VAL A 243 3.66 9.02 -17.11
N VAL A 244 3.61 7.90 -17.83
CA VAL A 244 3.00 7.84 -19.17
C VAL A 244 1.49 8.07 -19.12
N ILE A 245 0.78 7.52 -18.12
CA ILE A 245 -0.68 7.72 -18.02
C ILE A 245 -1.03 9.16 -17.62
N ASN A 246 -0.26 9.79 -16.73
CA ASN A 246 -0.50 11.20 -16.39
C ASN A 246 -0.20 12.12 -17.56
N LEU A 247 0.81 11.81 -18.38
CA LEU A 247 1.01 12.49 -19.67
C LEU A 247 -0.21 12.31 -20.58
N ALA A 248 -0.76 11.10 -20.71
CA ALA A 248 -1.95 10.85 -21.50
C ALA A 248 -3.18 11.60 -20.97
N TYR A 249 -3.37 11.70 -19.65
CA TYR A 249 -4.44 12.51 -19.07
C TYR A 249 -4.32 13.99 -19.49
N LEU A 250 -3.13 14.58 -19.33
CA LEU A 250 -2.88 15.97 -19.72
C LEU A 250 -2.97 16.19 -21.25
N TRP A 251 -2.66 15.16 -22.04
CA TRP A 251 -2.80 15.22 -23.49
C TRP A 251 -4.27 15.36 -23.93
N VAL A 252 -5.20 14.82 -23.12
CA VAL A 252 -6.65 14.83 -23.42
C VAL A 252 -7.36 16.00 -22.74
N LEU A 253 -7.10 16.24 -21.44
CA LEU A 253 -7.76 17.28 -20.64
C LEU A 253 -6.71 18.18 -19.97
N PRO A 254 -6.96 19.50 -19.87
CA PRO A 254 -6.08 20.38 -19.12
C PRO A 254 -6.11 20.06 -17.62
N ALA A 255 -5.01 20.36 -16.92
CA ALA A 255 -4.87 20.10 -15.48
C ALA A 255 -5.98 20.75 -14.65
N SER A 256 -6.45 21.95 -15.03
CA SER A 256 -7.55 22.67 -14.37
C SER A 256 -8.89 21.93 -14.47
N GLU A 257 -9.12 21.17 -15.54
CA GLU A 257 -10.30 20.31 -15.66
C GLU A 257 -10.12 19.02 -14.86
N LEU A 258 -8.94 18.37 -14.94
CA LEU A 258 -8.64 17.15 -14.17
C LEU A 258 -8.81 17.35 -12.66
N ALA A 259 -8.54 18.57 -12.15
CA ALA A 259 -8.74 18.94 -10.74
C ALA A 259 -10.23 18.89 -10.29
N LYS A 260 -11.17 19.03 -11.21
CA LYS A 260 -12.61 19.09 -10.89
C LYS A 260 -13.28 17.72 -10.75
N TYR A 261 -12.70 16.68 -11.34
CA TYR A 261 -13.30 15.34 -11.38
C TYR A 261 -12.77 14.46 -10.27
N ALA A 262 -13.65 13.84 -9.48
CA ALA A 262 -13.26 12.86 -8.47
C ALA A 262 -12.47 11.67 -9.06
N SER A 263 -12.76 11.31 -10.32
CA SER A 263 -12.01 10.31 -11.09
C SER A 263 -11.57 10.89 -12.44
N PRO A 264 -10.39 11.52 -12.53
CA PRO A 264 -9.84 12.02 -13.78
C PRO A 264 -9.77 10.98 -14.89
N ALA A 265 -9.46 9.74 -14.56
CA ALA A 265 -9.44 8.64 -15.52
C ALA A 265 -10.80 8.40 -16.17
N SER A 266 -11.89 8.48 -15.41
CA SER A 266 -13.25 8.34 -15.93
C SER A 266 -13.63 9.49 -16.87
N ALA A 267 -13.27 10.72 -16.49
CA ALA A 267 -13.50 11.90 -17.34
C ALA A 267 -12.75 11.81 -18.66
N VAL A 268 -11.47 11.45 -18.62
CA VAL A 268 -10.66 11.22 -19.83
C VAL A 268 -11.24 10.10 -20.69
N ALA A 269 -11.68 8.99 -20.07
CA ALA A 269 -12.30 7.90 -20.81
C ALA A 269 -13.60 8.30 -21.49
N GLU A 270 -14.40 9.15 -20.88
CA GLU A 270 -15.64 9.67 -21.47
C GLU A 270 -15.34 10.56 -22.69
N VAL A 271 -14.31 11.41 -22.62
CA VAL A 271 -13.86 12.21 -23.76
C VAL A 271 -13.38 11.34 -24.92
N LEU A 272 -12.61 10.27 -24.61
CA LEU A 272 -12.00 9.41 -25.65
C LEU A 272 -12.99 8.45 -26.30
N PHE A 273 -13.93 7.90 -25.53
CA PHE A 273 -14.75 6.75 -25.93
C PHE A 273 -16.26 7.03 -25.86
N GLY A 274 -16.68 8.23 -25.44
CA GLY A 274 -18.07 8.60 -25.20
C GLY A 274 -18.64 7.92 -23.94
N SER A 275 -19.92 8.12 -23.65
CA SER A 275 -20.56 7.69 -22.41
C SER A 275 -20.53 6.17 -22.18
N ILE A 276 -20.71 5.38 -23.23
CA ILE A 276 -20.67 3.89 -23.14
C ILE A 276 -19.23 3.43 -22.87
N GLY A 277 -18.25 3.98 -23.61
CA GLY A 277 -16.84 3.65 -23.42
C GLY A 277 -16.33 4.06 -22.03
N GLY A 278 -16.75 5.22 -21.54
CA GLY A 278 -16.50 5.68 -20.17
C GLY A 278 -16.98 4.67 -19.14
N LYS A 279 -18.21 4.14 -19.28
CA LYS A 279 -18.74 3.10 -18.37
C LYS A 279 -17.92 1.80 -18.42
N ILE A 280 -17.46 1.36 -19.56
CA ILE A 280 -16.60 0.16 -19.71
C ILE A 280 -15.28 0.39 -18.97
N ILE A 281 -14.64 1.53 -19.16
CA ILE A 281 -13.40 1.87 -18.45
C ILE A 281 -13.63 1.94 -16.94
N ASN A 282 -14.78 2.46 -16.50
CA ASN A 282 -15.15 2.52 -15.08
C ASN A 282 -15.28 1.12 -14.46
N VAL A 283 -15.83 0.14 -15.19
CA VAL A 283 -15.81 -1.27 -14.74
C VAL A 283 -14.38 -1.78 -14.62
N GLY A 284 -13.50 -1.44 -15.56
CA GLY A 284 -12.07 -1.76 -15.48
C GLY A 284 -11.39 -1.15 -14.24
N ILE A 285 -11.73 0.08 -13.88
CA ILE A 285 -11.26 0.74 -12.65
C ILE A 285 -11.77 -0.01 -11.41
N LEU A 286 -13.04 -0.41 -11.38
CA LEU A 286 -13.59 -1.22 -10.28
C LEU A 286 -12.83 -2.54 -10.09
N VAL A 287 -12.52 -3.25 -11.19
CA VAL A 287 -11.72 -4.48 -11.15
C VAL A 287 -10.31 -4.19 -10.63
N SER A 288 -9.72 -3.07 -11.02
CA SER A 288 -8.41 -2.63 -10.53
C SER A 288 -8.42 -2.43 -9.01
N VAL A 289 -9.38 -1.67 -8.51
CA VAL A 289 -9.54 -1.37 -7.08
C VAL A 289 -9.85 -2.65 -6.29
N PHE A 290 -10.71 -3.52 -6.80
CA PHE A 290 -11.01 -4.84 -6.23
C PHE A 290 -9.73 -5.68 -6.05
N GLY A 291 -8.89 -5.76 -7.08
CA GLY A 291 -7.62 -6.48 -7.01
C GLY A 291 -6.64 -5.87 -6.00
N CYS A 292 -6.65 -4.55 -5.84
CA CYS A 292 -5.84 -3.87 -4.83
C CYS A 292 -6.28 -4.22 -3.41
N ILE A 293 -7.58 -4.16 -3.11
CA ILE A 293 -8.18 -4.57 -1.83
C ILE A 293 -7.80 -6.05 -1.54
N ASN A 294 -7.91 -6.92 -2.56
CA ASN A 294 -7.53 -8.33 -2.42
C ASN A 294 -6.06 -8.49 -2.03
N GLY A 295 -5.15 -7.73 -2.64
CA GLY A 295 -3.72 -7.77 -2.31
C GLY A 295 -3.43 -7.40 -0.85
N TYR A 296 -4.09 -6.36 -0.33
CA TYR A 296 -3.96 -5.98 1.07
C TYR A 296 -4.59 -7.00 2.02
N LEU A 297 -5.74 -7.58 1.70
CA LEU A 297 -6.38 -8.66 2.47
C LEU A 297 -5.67 -10.02 2.31
N LEU A 298 -4.86 -10.20 1.27
CA LEU A 298 -3.96 -11.34 1.16
C LEU A 298 -2.74 -11.19 2.07
N THR A 299 -2.13 -10.01 2.14
CA THR A 299 -0.84 -9.80 2.84
C THR A 299 -1.01 -9.41 4.32
N GLY A 300 -1.89 -8.48 4.65
CA GLY A 300 -2.06 -7.94 6.00
C GLY A 300 -2.34 -8.98 7.09
N PRO A 301 -3.27 -9.92 6.87
CA PRO A 301 -3.58 -10.95 7.86
C PRO A 301 -2.39 -11.86 8.23
N ARG A 302 -1.38 -11.99 7.36
CA ARG A 302 -0.17 -12.77 7.67
C ARG A 302 0.66 -12.13 8.77
N ILE A 303 0.61 -10.82 8.91
CA ILE A 303 1.27 -10.08 10.00
C ILE A 303 0.55 -10.34 11.30
N THR A 304 -0.77 -10.17 11.33
CA THR A 304 -1.62 -10.49 12.48
C THR A 304 -1.47 -11.96 12.90
N TYR A 305 -1.42 -12.87 11.93
CA TYR A 305 -1.15 -14.28 12.18
C TYR A 305 0.21 -14.52 12.85
N THR A 306 1.25 -13.83 12.38
CA THR A 306 2.61 -13.94 12.95
C THR A 306 2.63 -13.47 14.40
N LEU A 307 1.98 -12.34 14.72
CA LEU A 307 1.82 -11.86 16.10
C LEU A 307 1.07 -12.87 16.97
N GLY A 308 0.01 -13.49 16.46
CA GLY A 308 -0.73 -14.54 17.16
C GLY A 308 0.10 -15.79 17.42
N LYS A 309 0.95 -16.20 16.44
CA LYS A 309 1.92 -17.29 16.62
C LYS A 309 2.99 -17.00 17.67
N GLN A 310 3.43 -15.74 17.73
CA GLN A 310 4.38 -15.26 18.74
C GLN A 310 3.75 -15.10 20.14
N LYS A 311 2.43 -15.33 20.27
CA LYS A 311 1.66 -15.15 21.51
C LYS A 311 1.72 -13.70 22.05
N THR A 312 1.93 -12.73 21.18
CA THR A 312 1.95 -11.30 21.53
C THR A 312 0.58 -10.63 21.39
N ILE A 313 -0.36 -11.32 20.73
CA ILE A 313 -1.80 -11.06 20.69
C ILE A 313 -2.56 -12.37 20.94
N PRO A 314 -3.90 -12.39 21.05
CA PRO A 314 -4.63 -13.61 21.27
C PRO A 314 -4.30 -14.72 20.26
N VAL A 315 -3.98 -15.92 20.75
CA VAL A 315 -3.50 -17.06 19.94
C VAL A 315 -4.49 -17.55 18.89
N ILE A 316 -5.76 -17.16 19.00
CA ILE A 316 -6.79 -17.49 18.00
C ILE A 316 -6.44 -16.94 16.61
N PHE A 317 -5.75 -15.78 16.55
CA PHE A 317 -5.31 -15.17 15.31
C PHE A 317 -4.08 -15.87 14.71
N GLY A 318 -3.33 -16.63 15.51
CA GLY A 318 -2.22 -17.48 15.08
C GLY A 318 -2.63 -18.88 14.61
N LYS A 319 -3.93 -19.14 14.39
CA LYS A 319 -4.45 -20.43 13.91
C LYS A 319 -4.75 -20.36 12.41
N LEU A 320 -4.49 -21.47 11.73
CA LEU A 320 -4.91 -21.67 10.33
C LEU A 320 -6.23 -22.44 10.29
N ASN A 321 -7.06 -22.15 9.29
CA ASN A 321 -8.27 -22.90 9.02
C ASN A 321 -7.96 -24.22 8.25
N LYS A 322 -8.99 -24.91 7.80
CA LYS A 322 -8.85 -26.16 7.00
C LYS A 322 -8.20 -25.95 5.62
N ASN A 323 -8.18 -24.71 5.11
CA ASN A 323 -7.58 -24.32 3.84
C ASN A 323 -6.16 -23.73 4.00
N ASP A 324 -5.54 -23.91 5.18
CA ASP A 324 -4.19 -23.46 5.53
C ASP A 324 -3.99 -21.93 5.41
N VAL A 325 -5.07 -21.15 5.66
CA VAL A 325 -5.02 -19.69 5.72
C VAL A 325 -5.44 -19.15 7.08
N PRO A 326 -4.93 -17.96 7.50
CA PRO A 326 -5.23 -17.37 8.80
C PRO A 326 -6.62 -16.68 8.81
N ALA A 327 -7.69 -17.45 8.68
CA ALA A 327 -9.05 -16.95 8.48
C ALA A 327 -9.48 -15.96 9.58
N ASN A 328 -9.17 -16.24 10.86
CA ASN A 328 -9.54 -15.36 11.97
C ASN A 328 -8.85 -14.00 11.87
N ALA A 329 -7.57 -13.98 11.47
CA ALA A 329 -6.83 -12.74 11.23
C ALA A 329 -7.39 -11.97 10.02
N THR A 330 -7.79 -12.69 8.96
CA THR A 330 -8.42 -12.10 7.76
C THR A 330 -9.76 -11.45 8.11
N LEU A 331 -10.61 -12.13 8.86
CA LEU A 331 -11.91 -11.60 9.27
C LEU A 331 -11.76 -10.39 10.23
N LEU A 332 -10.81 -10.45 11.18
CA LEU A 332 -10.50 -9.30 12.02
C LEU A 332 -10.09 -8.08 11.18
N MET A 333 -9.18 -8.29 10.23
CA MET A 333 -8.73 -7.22 9.33
C MET A 333 -9.89 -6.63 8.52
N ALA A 334 -10.76 -7.48 7.96
CA ALA A 334 -11.93 -7.05 7.20
C ALA A 334 -12.91 -6.25 8.06
N VAL A 335 -13.19 -6.70 9.29
CA VAL A 335 -14.08 -5.98 10.22
C VAL A 335 -13.49 -4.63 10.61
N LEU A 336 -12.20 -4.56 10.98
CA LEU A 336 -11.55 -3.29 11.30
C LEU A 336 -11.57 -2.33 10.10
N SER A 337 -11.29 -2.84 8.89
CA SER A 337 -11.36 -2.03 7.67
C SER A 337 -12.77 -1.51 7.39
N ALA A 338 -13.80 -2.33 7.59
CA ALA A 338 -15.19 -1.92 7.44
C ALA A 338 -15.56 -0.81 8.44
N LEU A 339 -15.11 -0.89 9.70
CA LEU A 339 -15.32 0.16 10.69
C LEU A 339 -14.65 1.49 10.29
N TYR A 340 -13.38 1.46 9.83
CA TYR A 340 -12.71 2.65 9.32
C TYR A 340 -13.43 3.23 8.09
N ALA A 341 -13.95 2.37 7.21
CA ALA A 341 -14.64 2.76 5.99
C ALA A 341 -15.96 3.50 6.23
N LEU A 342 -16.59 3.35 7.41
CA LEU A 342 -17.80 4.09 7.79
C LEU A 342 -17.57 5.60 7.84
N SER A 343 -16.31 6.06 7.94
CA SER A 343 -15.98 7.49 7.85
C SER A 343 -16.28 8.07 6.47
N GLY A 344 -16.26 7.27 5.40
CA GLY A 344 -16.39 7.67 4.02
C GLY A 344 -15.28 8.59 3.48
N GLN A 345 -14.24 8.86 4.28
CA GLN A 345 -13.24 9.89 3.98
C GLN A 345 -11.95 9.28 3.44
N PHE A 346 -11.85 9.14 2.12
CA PHE A 346 -10.68 8.59 1.45
C PHE A 346 -9.36 9.28 1.83
N ASN A 347 -9.28 10.61 1.69
CA ASN A 347 -8.04 11.35 1.92
C ASN A 347 -7.55 11.20 3.36
N LEU A 348 -8.47 11.30 4.33
CA LEU A 348 -8.18 11.16 5.74
C LEU A 348 -7.56 9.80 6.08
N LEU A 349 -8.16 8.73 5.57
CA LEU A 349 -7.70 7.35 5.77
C LEU A 349 -6.35 7.10 5.08
N SER A 350 -6.17 7.64 3.87
CA SER A 350 -4.92 7.50 3.13
C SER A 350 -3.76 8.23 3.82
N ASP A 351 -3.98 9.44 4.33
CA ASP A 351 -2.96 10.23 5.02
C ASP A 351 -2.52 9.56 6.32
N LEU A 352 -3.49 9.04 7.09
CA LEU A 352 -3.22 8.29 8.31
C LEU A 352 -2.39 7.03 8.04
N ALA A 353 -2.74 6.28 6.98
CA ALA A 353 -2.00 5.09 6.58
C ALA A 353 -0.56 5.43 6.16
N MET A 354 -0.38 6.50 5.37
CA MET A 354 0.94 6.93 4.90
C MET A 354 1.83 7.38 6.04
N PHE A 355 1.33 8.23 6.93
CA PHE A 355 2.09 8.65 8.10
C PHE A 355 2.57 7.45 8.93
N ALA A 356 1.65 6.53 9.23
CA ALA A 356 1.95 5.36 10.04
C ALA A 356 3.04 4.49 9.39
N VAL A 357 2.89 4.13 8.12
CA VAL A 357 3.80 3.19 7.46
C VAL A 357 5.16 3.80 7.17
N TRP A 358 5.22 5.06 6.73
CA TRP A 358 6.49 5.72 6.42
C TRP A 358 7.37 5.93 7.65
N SER A 359 6.76 6.11 8.85
CA SER A 359 7.50 6.15 10.12
C SER A 359 8.31 4.86 10.34
N PHE A 360 7.75 3.70 9.99
CA PHE A 360 8.43 2.40 10.12
C PHE A 360 9.30 2.06 8.90
N TYR A 361 9.01 2.63 7.72
CA TYR A 361 9.91 2.53 6.56
C TYR A 361 11.27 3.16 6.87
N VAL A 362 11.29 4.34 7.49
CA VAL A 362 12.53 5.00 7.94
C VAL A 362 13.35 4.08 8.85
N LEU A 363 12.70 3.44 9.84
CA LEU A 363 13.36 2.47 10.71
C LEU A 363 13.91 1.27 9.93
N THR A 364 13.19 0.78 8.93
CA THR A 364 13.64 -0.32 8.07
C THR A 364 14.88 0.10 7.25
N PHE A 365 14.91 1.31 6.69
CA PHE A 365 16.04 1.80 5.91
C PHE A 365 17.29 2.03 6.77
N ILE A 366 17.14 2.64 7.95
CA ILE A 366 18.22 2.73 8.95
C ILE A 366 18.67 1.33 9.36
N GLY A 367 17.72 0.40 9.48
CA GLY A 367 17.97 -1.00 9.80
C GLY A 367 18.90 -1.71 8.82
N VAL A 368 18.78 -1.45 7.53
CA VAL A 368 19.69 -2.00 6.51
C VAL A 368 21.13 -1.56 6.78
N MET A 369 21.35 -0.29 7.10
CA MET A 369 22.67 0.24 7.43
C MET A 369 23.20 -0.36 8.74
N LYS A 370 22.34 -0.49 9.77
CA LYS A 370 22.67 -1.13 11.05
C LYS A 370 23.05 -2.60 10.84
N LEU A 371 22.25 -3.35 10.07
CA LEU A 371 22.45 -4.78 9.82
C LEU A 371 23.79 -5.06 9.11
N ARG A 372 24.22 -4.17 8.21
CA ARG A 372 25.57 -4.28 7.57
C ARG A 372 26.71 -4.15 8.56
N LYS A 373 26.54 -3.31 9.60
CA LYS A 373 27.54 -3.11 10.66
C LYS A 373 27.53 -4.24 11.69
N THR A 374 26.35 -4.66 12.14
CA THR A 374 26.20 -5.64 13.23
C THR A 374 26.35 -7.08 12.78
N HIS A 375 25.99 -7.37 11.53
CA HIS A 375 26.03 -8.72 10.94
C HIS A 375 26.70 -8.69 9.56
N PRO A 376 28.02 -8.40 9.49
CA PRO A 376 28.74 -8.25 8.20
C PRO A 376 28.71 -9.54 7.37
N ASN A 377 28.74 -10.71 8.01
CA ASN A 377 28.75 -12.03 7.39
C ASN A 377 27.37 -12.60 7.04
N LEU A 378 26.27 -11.83 7.28
CA LEU A 378 24.93 -12.27 6.90
C LEU A 378 24.85 -12.48 5.39
N ASN A 379 24.31 -13.64 4.97
CA ASN A 379 24.07 -13.90 3.55
C ASN A 379 23.04 -12.90 2.99
N ARG A 380 23.48 -12.11 2.00
CA ARG A 380 22.66 -11.10 1.30
C ARG A 380 22.61 -11.45 -0.19
N PRO A 381 21.62 -12.24 -0.63
CA PRO A 381 21.47 -12.59 -2.04
C PRO A 381 21.31 -11.37 -2.95
N TYR A 382 20.81 -10.26 -2.40
CA TYR A 382 20.74 -8.95 -3.03
C TYR A 382 21.40 -7.91 -2.13
N LYS A 383 22.19 -7.01 -2.72
CA LYS A 383 22.83 -5.87 -2.05
C LYS A 383 22.39 -4.58 -2.74
N VAL A 384 21.94 -3.59 -1.96
CA VAL A 384 21.55 -2.28 -2.50
C VAL A 384 22.74 -1.66 -3.25
N PRO A 385 22.53 -1.19 -4.49
CA PRO A 385 23.58 -0.53 -5.26
C PRO A 385 23.91 0.85 -4.67
N LEU A 386 25.06 1.41 -5.06
CA LEU A 386 25.51 2.75 -4.63
C LEU A 386 25.38 3.00 -3.10
N TYR A 387 25.65 1.99 -2.30
CA TYR A 387 25.67 2.12 -0.85
C TYR A 387 26.79 3.08 -0.40
N PRO A 388 26.57 4.02 0.53
CA PRO A 388 25.35 4.24 1.32
C PRO A 388 24.36 5.25 0.71
N ILE A 389 24.58 5.77 -0.47
CA ILE A 389 23.82 6.90 -1.06
C ILE A 389 22.32 6.57 -1.18
N ILE A 390 21.97 5.43 -1.79
CA ILE A 390 20.57 5.04 -1.97
C ILE A 390 19.82 4.87 -0.65
N PRO A 391 20.35 4.14 0.36
CA PRO A 391 19.74 4.11 1.69
C PRO A 391 19.58 5.49 2.34
N LEU A 392 20.55 6.40 2.19
CA LEU A 392 20.44 7.76 2.73
C LEU A 392 19.32 8.54 2.04
N ILE A 393 19.19 8.47 0.70
CA ILE A 393 18.07 9.09 -0.01
C ILE A 393 16.74 8.53 0.50
N ALA A 394 16.61 7.22 0.67
CA ALA A 394 15.40 6.59 1.18
C ALA A 394 15.06 7.07 2.61
N ILE A 395 16.06 7.18 3.50
CA ILE A 395 15.89 7.71 4.87
C ILE A 395 15.42 9.16 4.85
N PHE A 396 16.11 10.03 4.09
CA PHE A 396 15.73 11.44 4.00
C PHE A 396 14.36 11.64 3.38
N SER A 397 14.03 10.87 2.33
CA SER A 397 12.69 10.86 1.73
C SER A 397 11.61 10.48 2.75
N GLY A 398 11.85 9.43 3.52
CA GLY A 398 10.90 9.00 4.54
C GLY A 398 10.75 10.00 5.69
N LEU A 399 11.86 10.55 6.18
CA LEU A 399 11.83 11.62 7.19
C LEU A 399 11.08 12.85 6.68
N PHE A 400 11.30 13.24 5.42
CA PHE A 400 10.58 14.35 4.80
C PHE A 400 9.07 14.12 4.81
N VAL A 401 8.60 12.91 4.43
CA VAL A 401 7.17 12.56 4.45
C VAL A 401 6.59 12.68 5.86
N VAL A 402 7.26 12.08 6.86
CA VAL A 402 6.79 12.09 8.26
C VAL A 402 6.76 13.51 8.83
N LEU A 403 7.82 14.29 8.62
CA LEU A 403 7.90 15.66 9.12
C LEU A 403 6.91 16.58 8.42
N ASN A 404 6.72 16.42 7.09
CA ASN A 404 5.74 17.19 6.35
C ASN A 404 4.33 16.96 6.89
N GLN A 405 3.97 15.70 7.16
CA GLN A 405 2.66 15.34 7.68
C GLN A 405 2.42 15.88 9.10
N LEU A 406 3.47 15.96 9.94
CA LEU A 406 3.35 16.48 11.30
C LEU A 406 3.34 18.00 11.37
N LEU A 407 4.09 18.69 10.50
CA LEU A 407 4.38 20.11 10.65
C LEU A 407 3.61 20.98 9.64
N PHE A 408 3.27 20.46 8.45
CA PHE A 408 2.78 21.29 7.35
C PHE A 408 1.43 20.83 6.75
N ALA A 409 0.90 19.66 7.15
CA ALA A 409 -0.34 19.12 6.59
C ALA A 409 -1.64 19.74 7.17
N GLY A 410 -1.51 20.73 8.05
CA GLY A 410 -2.64 21.41 8.72
C GLY A 410 -3.14 20.68 9.98
N ALA A 411 -3.82 21.41 10.86
CA ALA A 411 -4.17 20.96 12.21
C ALA A 411 -4.95 19.63 12.25
N LYS A 412 -5.89 19.41 11.32
CA LYS A 412 -6.70 18.18 11.26
C LYS A 412 -5.82 16.96 10.96
N SER A 413 -4.96 17.05 9.95
CA SER A 413 -4.05 15.98 9.54
C SER A 413 -2.99 15.69 10.61
N THR A 414 -2.44 16.74 11.24
CA THR A 414 -1.50 16.60 12.37
C THR A 414 -2.15 15.89 13.56
N MET A 415 -3.37 16.28 13.94
CA MET A 415 -4.09 15.65 15.05
C MET A 415 -4.37 14.17 14.78
N MET A 416 -4.70 13.80 13.55
CA MET A 416 -4.88 12.41 13.18
C MET A 416 -3.58 11.61 13.19
N SER A 417 -2.49 12.19 12.71
CA SER A 417 -1.16 11.57 12.77
C SER A 417 -0.75 11.30 14.21
N LEU A 418 -0.99 12.24 15.12
CA LEU A 418 -0.77 12.06 16.56
C LEU A 418 -1.69 10.97 17.14
N GLY A 419 -2.95 10.91 16.72
CA GLY A 419 -3.86 9.80 17.05
C GLY A 419 -3.31 8.45 16.60
N GLY A 420 -2.72 8.37 15.41
CA GLY A 420 -2.02 7.18 14.92
C GLY A 420 -0.82 6.78 15.78
N VAL A 421 -0.05 7.75 16.27
CA VAL A 421 1.04 7.50 17.25
C VAL A 421 0.48 6.92 18.54
N VAL A 422 -0.58 7.50 19.08
CA VAL A 422 -1.23 7.01 20.32
C VAL A 422 -1.73 5.57 20.13
N ILE A 423 -2.43 5.26 19.04
CA ILE A 423 -2.90 3.91 18.72
C ILE A 423 -1.71 2.92 18.65
N THR A 424 -0.61 3.35 18.05
CA THR A 424 0.61 2.53 17.96
C THR A 424 1.19 2.29 19.35
N LEU A 425 1.30 3.31 20.20
CA LEU A 425 1.85 3.20 21.56
C LEU A 425 0.97 2.37 22.50
N ILE A 426 -0.35 2.32 22.30
CA ILE A 426 -1.27 1.39 22.99
C ILE A 426 -0.82 -0.07 22.81
N GLY A 427 -0.10 -0.38 21.75
CA GLY A 427 0.53 -1.69 21.58
C GLY A 427 1.48 -2.08 22.71
N LEU A 428 2.17 -1.15 23.37
CA LEU A 428 3.14 -1.45 24.45
C LEU A 428 2.48 -2.15 25.67
N PRO A 429 1.41 -1.59 26.26
CA PRO A 429 0.71 -2.29 27.33
C PRO A 429 0.08 -3.62 26.87
N VAL A 430 -0.42 -3.70 25.62
CA VAL A 430 -0.92 -4.98 25.06
C VAL A 430 0.19 -6.01 24.98
N TYR A 431 1.37 -5.65 24.47
CA TYR A 431 2.54 -6.52 24.45
C TYR A 431 2.92 -7.03 25.84
N SER A 432 3.03 -6.11 26.80
CA SER A 432 3.41 -6.44 28.17
C SER A 432 2.40 -7.36 28.85
N TYR A 433 1.11 -7.10 28.64
CA TYR A 433 0.03 -7.94 29.18
C TYR A 433 0.05 -9.35 28.58
N MET A 434 0.11 -9.45 27.25
CA MET A 434 0.05 -10.73 26.54
C MET A 434 1.28 -11.61 26.81
N THR A 435 2.47 -11.01 26.81
CA THR A 435 3.71 -11.76 27.11
C THR A 435 3.71 -12.30 28.53
N LYS A 436 3.24 -11.54 29.54
CA LYS A 436 3.07 -12.02 30.92
C LYS A 436 2.04 -13.16 31.01
N LYS A 437 0.86 -12.97 30.39
CA LYS A 437 -0.22 -13.95 30.37
C LYS A 437 0.26 -15.31 29.86
N TYR A 438 0.95 -15.33 28.73
CA TYR A 438 1.38 -16.58 28.11
C TYR A 438 2.69 -17.15 28.71
N ALA A 439 3.49 -16.35 29.41
CA ALA A 439 4.61 -16.86 30.22
C ALA A 439 4.08 -17.67 31.44
N ASN A 440 3.09 -17.15 32.16
CA ASN A 440 2.48 -17.83 33.31
C ASN A 440 1.81 -19.15 32.89
N THR A 441 1.11 -19.19 31.75
CA THR A 441 0.46 -20.41 31.25
C THR A 441 1.46 -21.53 30.94
N ASN A 442 2.69 -21.22 30.53
CA ASN A 442 3.72 -22.24 30.30
C ASN A 442 4.28 -22.77 31.66
N ASN A 443 4.46 -21.91 32.66
CA ASN A 443 4.92 -22.30 33.99
C ASN A 443 3.89 -23.20 34.72
N ASP A 444 2.58 -22.93 34.55
CA ASP A 444 1.52 -23.75 35.14
C ASP A 444 1.45 -25.18 34.56
N ILE A 445 1.86 -25.34 33.29
CA ILE A 445 1.92 -26.66 32.64
C ILE A 445 3.15 -27.45 33.12
N ASP A 446 4.30 -26.76 33.27
CA ASP A 446 5.55 -27.41 33.74
C ASP A 446 5.51 -27.75 35.26
N THR A 447 4.64 -27.08 36.03
CA THR A 447 4.43 -27.39 37.47
C THR A 447 3.35 -28.45 37.72
N ALA A 448 2.54 -28.77 36.67
CA ALA A 448 1.47 -29.78 36.76
C ALA A 448 1.86 -31.11 36.10
N ALA A 449 3.06 -31.24 35.54
CA ALA A 449 3.64 -32.44 34.97
C ALA A 449 4.73 -33.02 35.88
#